data_e6619e69bf9aec3168f68ac00c095685
#
_entry.id   e6619e69bf9aec3168f68ac00c095685
#
_cell.length_a   1.000
_cell.length_b   1.000
_cell.length_c   1.000
_cell.angle_alpha   90.00
_cell.angle_beta   90.00
_cell.angle_gamma   90.00
#
_symmetry.space_group_name_H-M   'P 1'
#
loop_
_entity.id
_entity.type
_entity.pdbx_description
1 polymer ?
#
loop_
_entity_poly.entity_id
_entity_poly.type
_entity_poly.pdbx_seq_one_letter_code
_entity_poly.pdbx_strand_id
1 'polypeptide(L)'
;MKFDELNIDERILRAVEDMGFEETSPIQTQAIPAVLEGIDVIGQAQTGTGKTAAYSIPMLQKINPDVKKPQAIVLCPTRELAVQVAEEIRKLAKYMSDIKVLPVYGGQEIVRQIKSLKSGVQIIVGTPGRVMDHMRRKTVKFDSVSMVILDEADEMLDMGFRDDMETILTETPEERQTVLFSATMPKPIMEIARKFQKDAKIIKVVRKELTVSNIDQFYYEVRPKNKTEILSRLIDIYNPKLSVVFCNTKRQVDELISELKGRGYFADGIHGDMKQQQRDRVMDDFRSGKTEILIATDVAARGIDVDGVDIVFNYDLPQDEEYYVHRIGRTGRAGKSGLALSFISGREVYKLKDIERYCKTKILAKPIPSLDDVKNTKMDGIFDKIKEMIEADEHRAMLDMVEEHVNQEDYTSMDMAAALLKMIVGDTLDRVDEVENFHFDENADTSRMVRLFINVGKKDKITPANILGAIAGESGMPGRLVGAIDMMDNYTFVDVPAKHAEAVLAAMNDNVLIKGRKVNVEKANVSAKPTRKSKSKPDTRRRKDESHGKHDKLKERRSKSGKVRRNGEKY
;
A
#
# COMPACT_ATOMS: atom_id res chain seq x y z
N MET A 1 22.31 -17.08 -16.83
CA MET A 1 22.36 -18.52 -16.50
C MET A 1 21.06 -19.14 -16.97
N LYS A 2 21.15 -20.24 -17.69
CA LYS A 2 19.95 -20.98 -18.11
C LYS A 2 19.51 -21.96 -17.03
N PHE A 3 18.24 -22.40 -17.08
CA PHE A 3 17.69 -23.35 -16.11
C PHE A 3 18.32 -24.75 -16.24
N ASP A 4 18.76 -25.14 -17.43
CA ASP A 4 19.45 -26.41 -17.72
C ASP A 4 20.85 -26.48 -17.10
N GLU A 5 21.46 -25.33 -16.78
CA GLU A 5 22.73 -25.26 -16.05
C GLU A 5 22.59 -25.55 -14.54
N LEU A 6 21.35 -25.57 -14.05
CA LEU A 6 21.02 -25.91 -12.68
C LEU A 6 20.68 -27.40 -12.59
N ASN A 7 21.09 -28.05 -11.50
CA ASN A 7 20.80 -29.49 -11.29
C ASN A 7 19.31 -29.71 -10.94
N ILE A 8 18.43 -29.52 -11.94
CA ILE A 8 16.97 -29.59 -11.82
C ILE A 8 16.47 -30.85 -12.54
N ASP A 9 15.45 -31.50 -11.96
CA ASP A 9 14.75 -32.66 -12.55
C ASP A 9 14.18 -32.31 -13.94
N GLU A 10 14.38 -33.18 -14.94
CA GLU A 10 13.95 -32.96 -16.33
C GLU A 10 12.45 -32.67 -16.45
N ARG A 11 11.62 -33.25 -15.57
CA ARG A 11 10.16 -33.00 -15.55
C ARG A 11 9.85 -31.57 -15.16
N ILE A 12 10.62 -30.98 -14.25
CA ILE A 12 10.49 -29.58 -13.84
C ILE A 12 11.04 -28.67 -14.93
N LEU A 13 12.21 -29.00 -15.52
CA LEU A 13 12.78 -28.24 -16.64
C LEU A 13 11.79 -28.12 -17.80
N ARG A 14 11.15 -29.22 -18.20
CA ARG A 14 10.12 -29.22 -19.24
C ARG A 14 8.93 -28.32 -18.88
N ALA A 15 8.53 -28.28 -17.60
CA ALA A 15 7.45 -27.39 -17.15
C ALA A 15 7.87 -25.91 -17.18
N VAL A 16 9.12 -25.62 -16.86
CA VAL A 16 9.74 -24.28 -16.94
C VAL A 16 9.75 -23.77 -18.40
N GLU A 17 10.13 -24.64 -19.34
CA GLU A 17 10.10 -24.35 -20.78
C GLU A 17 8.66 -24.05 -21.26
N ASP A 18 7.68 -24.88 -20.87
CA ASP A 18 6.25 -24.67 -21.20
C ASP A 18 5.71 -23.33 -20.66
N MET A 19 6.29 -22.84 -19.57
CA MET A 19 5.96 -21.54 -18.98
C MET A 19 6.68 -20.38 -19.67
N GLY A 20 7.54 -20.63 -20.65
CA GLY A 20 8.28 -19.62 -21.41
C GLY A 20 9.44 -19.00 -20.64
N PHE A 21 9.98 -19.68 -19.64
CA PHE A 21 11.15 -19.21 -18.90
C PHE A 21 12.43 -19.68 -19.60
N GLU A 22 13.18 -18.75 -20.17
CA GLU A 22 14.43 -19.05 -20.90
C GLU A 22 15.66 -18.94 -19.98
N GLU A 23 15.72 -17.85 -19.18
CA GLU A 23 16.85 -17.55 -18.30
C GLU A 23 16.40 -17.34 -16.84
N THR A 24 17.29 -17.71 -15.93
CA THR A 24 17.05 -17.50 -14.51
C THR A 24 17.17 -16.02 -14.13
N SER A 25 16.25 -15.53 -13.33
CA SER A 25 16.37 -14.22 -12.72
C SER A 25 17.49 -14.19 -11.66
N PRO A 26 18.00 -13.02 -11.26
CA PRO A 26 19.08 -12.92 -10.27
C PRO A 26 18.77 -13.58 -8.92
N ILE A 27 17.50 -13.60 -8.49
CA ILE A 27 17.09 -14.29 -7.26
C ILE A 27 17.08 -15.81 -7.46
N GLN A 28 16.62 -16.28 -8.61
CA GLN A 28 16.58 -17.69 -8.96
C GLN A 28 17.99 -18.28 -9.08
N THR A 29 18.89 -17.58 -9.78
CA THR A 29 20.30 -17.99 -9.94
C THR A 29 20.99 -18.26 -8.60
N GLN A 30 20.68 -17.47 -7.57
CA GLN A 30 21.34 -17.56 -6.27
C GLN A 30 20.59 -18.46 -5.28
N ALA A 31 19.24 -18.45 -5.31
CA ALA A 31 18.44 -19.16 -4.34
C ALA A 31 18.24 -20.65 -4.68
N ILE A 32 18.00 -20.98 -5.96
CA ILE A 32 17.75 -22.38 -6.36
C ILE A 32 18.88 -23.30 -5.92
N PRO A 33 20.16 -23.03 -6.22
CA PRO A 33 21.26 -23.91 -5.78
C PRO A 33 21.33 -24.05 -4.26
N ALA A 34 21.25 -22.93 -3.53
CA ALA A 34 21.33 -22.95 -2.07
C ALA A 34 20.20 -23.77 -1.43
N VAL A 35 18.98 -23.64 -1.95
CA VAL A 35 17.82 -24.40 -1.44
C VAL A 35 17.94 -25.89 -1.82
N LEU A 36 18.48 -26.23 -3.01
CA LEU A 36 18.77 -27.63 -3.39
C LEU A 36 19.79 -28.28 -2.46
N GLU A 37 20.83 -27.55 -2.06
CA GLU A 37 21.85 -27.99 -1.12
C GLU A 37 21.32 -28.18 0.31
N GLY A 38 20.10 -27.76 0.61
CA GLY A 38 19.49 -27.88 1.95
C GLY A 38 19.81 -26.71 2.89
N ILE A 39 20.42 -25.64 2.37
CA ILE A 39 20.77 -24.46 3.16
C ILE A 39 19.52 -23.62 3.39
N ASP A 40 19.34 -23.13 4.60
CA ASP A 40 18.32 -22.12 4.91
C ASP A 40 18.62 -20.82 4.15
N VAL A 41 17.59 -20.18 3.63
CA VAL A 41 17.75 -18.98 2.80
C VAL A 41 16.90 -17.83 3.32
N ILE A 42 17.49 -16.65 3.36
CA ILE A 42 16.81 -15.37 3.51
C ILE A 42 16.93 -14.62 2.19
N GLY A 43 15.87 -14.59 1.41
CA GLY A 43 15.81 -13.90 0.12
C GLY A 43 15.17 -12.51 0.26
N GLN A 44 15.96 -11.45 0.12
CA GLN A 44 15.43 -10.10 0.03
C GLN A 44 15.24 -9.73 -1.44
N ALA A 45 13.97 -9.76 -1.90
CA ALA A 45 13.61 -9.44 -3.27
C ALA A 45 12.17 -8.96 -3.37
N GLN A 46 11.92 -8.00 -4.27
CA GLN A 46 10.59 -7.45 -4.53
C GLN A 46 9.65 -8.46 -5.23
N THR A 47 8.34 -8.15 -5.28
CA THR A 47 7.38 -8.91 -6.08
C THR A 47 7.74 -8.86 -7.57
N GLY A 48 7.37 -9.90 -8.33
CA GLY A 48 7.68 -9.99 -9.78
C GLY A 48 9.14 -10.28 -10.14
N THR A 49 10.00 -10.65 -9.18
CA THR A 49 11.39 -11.06 -9.43
C THR A 49 11.54 -12.56 -9.69
N GLY A 50 10.45 -13.34 -9.64
CA GLY A 50 10.47 -14.78 -9.81
C GLY A 50 10.77 -15.56 -8.52
N LYS A 51 10.44 -14.99 -7.34
CA LYS A 51 10.60 -15.66 -6.03
C LYS A 51 9.88 -17.00 -5.96
N THR A 52 8.66 -17.07 -6.47
CA THR A 52 7.84 -18.29 -6.41
C THR A 52 8.56 -19.47 -7.07
N ALA A 53 9.09 -19.29 -8.26
CA ALA A 53 9.88 -20.35 -8.94
C ALA A 53 11.19 -20.63 -8.18
N ALA A 54 11.82 -19.62 -7.58
CA ALA A 54 13.10 -19.78 -6.86
C ALA A 54 13.00 -20.75 -5.66
N TYR A 55 11.88 -20.81 -4.97
CA TYR A 55 11.67 -21.78 -3.89
C TYR A 55 10.86 -23.01 -4.33
N SER A 56 9.97 -22.88 -5.31
CA SER A 56 9.10 -23.99 -5.73
C SER A 56 9.83 -25.07 -6.50
N ILE A 57 10.78 -24.70 -7.37
CA ILE A 57 11.60 -25.65 -8.14
C ILE A 57 12.36 -26.60 -7.20
N PRO A 58 13.20 -26.10 -6.28
CA PRO A 58 13.92 -26.99 -5.37
C PRO A 58 13.01 -27.70 -4.37
N MET A 59 11.89 -27.09 -3.97
CA MET A 59 10.89 -27.74 -3.14
C MET A 59 10.30 -28.96 -3.84
N LEU A 60 9.84 -28.83 -5.09
CA LEU A 60 9.28 -29.92 -5.87
C LEU A 60 10.26 -31.08 -6.04
N GLN A 61 11.52 -30.79 -6.26
CA GLN A 61 12.58 -31.81 -6.43
C GLN A 61 12.81 -32.62 -5.14
N LYS A 62 12.51 -32.07 -3.97
CA LYS A 62 12.66 -32.73 -2.66
C LYS A 62 11.43 -33.50 -2.20
N ILE A 63 10.27 -33.32 -2.86
CA ILE A 63 9.02 -34.00 -2.49
C ILE A 63 9.07 -35.48 -2.93
N ASN A 64 8.80 -36.37 -1.98
CA ASN A 64 8.55 -37.78 -2.26
C ASN A 64 7.05 -38.00 -2.55
N PRO A 65 6.66 -38.36 -3.79
CA PRO A 65 5.26 -38.55 -4.15
C PRO A 65 4.59 -39.73 -3.43
N ASP A 66 5.34 -40.71 -2.97
CA ASP A 66 4.81 -41.89 -2.27
C ASP A 66 4.32 -41.56 -0.85
N VAL A 67 4.87 -40.52 -0.26
CA VAL A 67 4.49 -40.04 1.07
C VAL A 67 3.28 -39.12 0.98
N LYS A 68 2.08 -39.65 1.21
CA LYS A 68 0.79 -38.91 1.15
C LYS A 68 0.50 -38.09 2.40
N LYS A 69 1.49 -37.30 2.85
CA LYS A 69 1.41 -36.37 3.99
C LYS A 69 2.05 -35.05 3.61
N PRO A 70 1.72 -33.94 4.31
CA PRO A 70 2.39 -32.67 4.08
C PRO A 70 3.88 -32.76 4.32
N GLN A 71 4.68 -32.46 3.31
CA GLN A 71 6.13 -32.44 3.32
C GLN A 71 6.68 -31.02 3.18
N ALA A 72 5.89 -30.13 2.58
CA ALA A 72 6.22 -28.70 2.49
C ALA A 72 5.01 -27.84 2.85
N ILE A 73 5.31 -26.70 3.47
CA ILE A 73 4.33 -25.65 3.80
C ILE A 73 4.85 -24.33 3.25
N VAL A 74 4.02 -23.63 2.48
CA VAL A 74 4.25 -22.24 2.06
C VAL A 74 3.24 -21.37 2.78
N LEU A 75 3.70 -20.41 3.58
CA LEU A 75 2.85 -19.39 4.22
C LEU A 75 2.86 -18.12 3.40
N CYS A 76 1.66 -17.60 3.14
CA CYS A 76 1.41 -16.38 2.37
C CYS A 76 0.51 -15.43 3.16
N PRO A 77 0.65 -14.08 3.02
CA PRO A 77 -0.16 -13.12 3.76
C PRO A 77 -1.64 -13.16 3.40
N THR A 78 -1.94 -13.37 2.12
CA THR A 78 -3.30 -13.26 1.59
C THR A 78 -3.78 -14.56 0.94
N ARG A 79 -5.10 -14.67 0.81
CA ARG A 79 -5.76 -15.82 0.18
C ARG A 79 -5.44 -15.89 -1.31
N GLU A 80 -5.48 -14.74 -1.94
CA GLU A 80 -5.23 -14.57 -3.36
C GLU A 80 -3.81 -15.03 -3.71
N LEU A 81 -2.81 -14.59 -2.94
CA LEU A 81 -1.43 -15.04 -3.12
C LEU A 81 -1.29 -16.55 -2.87
N ALA A 82 -1.97 -17.09 -1.86
CA ALA A 82 -1.92 -18.54 -1.60
C ALA A 82 -2.52 -19.36 -2.76
N VAL A 83 -3.57 -18.88 -3.41
CA VAL A 83 -4.13 -19.51 -4.62
C VAL A 83 -3.16 -19.39 -5.78
N GLN A 84 -2.65 -18.19 -6.04
CA GLN A 84 -1.68 -17.92 -7.12
C GLN A 84 -0.43 -18.79 -7.00
N VAL A 85 0.19 -18.82 -5.81
CA VAL A 85 1.37 -19.65 -5.53
C VAL A 85 1.04 -21.14 -5.73
N ALA A 86 -0.12 -21.61 -5.24
CA ALA A 86 -0.52 -22.99 -5.44
C ALA A 86 -0.71 -23.35 -6.92
N GLU A 87 -1.23 -22.44 -7.74
CA GLU A 87 -1.37 -22.63 -9.20
C GLU A 87 -0.02 -22.62 -9.90
N GLU A 88 0.88 -21.72 -9.51
CA GLU A 88 2.24 -21.66 -10.05
C GLU A 88 3.03 -22.94 -9.73
N ILE A 89 2.93 -23.45 -8.49
CA ILE A 89 3.51 -24.73 -8.11
C ILE A 89 2.92 -25.88 -8.95
N ARG A 90 1.59 -25.89 -9.18
CA ARG A 90 0.96 -26.92 -10.03
C ARG A 90 1.43 -26.86 -11.48
N LYS A 91 1.65 -25.66 -12.04
CA LYS A 91 2.22 -25.49 -13.38
C LYS A 91 3.62 -26.05 -13.44
N LEU A 92 4.48 -25.76 -12.45
CA LEU A 92 5.83 -26.33 -12.35
C LEU A 92 5.82 -27.85 -12.13
N ALA A 93 4.80 -28.39 -11.44
CA ALA A 93 4.61 -29.81 -11.21
C ALA A 93 3.85 -30.54 -12.33
N LYS A 94 3.60 -29.89 -13.49
CA LYS A 94 2.77 -30.41 -14.58
C LYS A 94 3.10 -31.84 -15.00
N TYR A 95 4.37 -32.20 -14.99
CA TYR A 95 4.88 -33.53 -15.36
C TYR A 95 5.17 -34.44 -14.16
N MET A 96 4.71 -34.04 -12.93
CA MET A 96 4.81 -34.76 -11.68
C MET A 96 3.42 -35.10 -11.14
N SER A 97 2.72 -36.04 -11.80
CA SER A 97 1.28 -36.32 -11.63
C SER A 97 0.86 -36.71 -10.20
N ASP A 98 1.79 -37.20 -9.39
CA ASP A 98 1.49 -37.73 -8.04
C ASP A 98 1.65 -36.69 -6.92
N ILE A 99 2.07 -35.46 -7.25
CA ILE A 99 2.20 -34.37 -6.31
C ILE A 99 0.91 -33.56 -6.24
N LYS A 100 0.34 -33.47 -5.04
CA LYS A 100 -0.89 -32.71 -4.77
C LYS A 100 -0.55 -31.46 -3.96
N VAL A 101 -0.99 -30.31 -4.51
CA VAL A 101 -0.84 -28.99 -3.90
C VAL A 101 -2.21 -28.50 -3.45
N LEU A 102 -2.35 -28.18 -2.17
CA LEU A 102 -3.61 -27.69 -1.59
C LEU A 102 -3.47 -26.27 -1.08
N PRO A 103 -4.23 -25.30 -1.64
CA PRO A 103 -4.37 -23.99 -1.04
C PRO A 103 -5.28 -24.06 0.20
N VAL A 104 -4.81 -23.49 1.32
CA VAL A 104 -5.47 -23.52 2.64
C VAL A 104 -5.65 -22.10 3.15
N TYR A 105 -6.84 -21.52 2.94
CA TYR A 105 -7.13 -20.12 3.28
C TYR A 105 -8.54 -19.94 3.84
N GLY A 106 -8.77 -18.81 4.51
CA GLY A 106 -10.07 -18.48 5.10
C GLY A 106 -11.12 -18.07 4.05
N GLY A 107 -12.42 -18.10 4.41
CA GLY A 107 -13.52 -17.71 3.51
C GLY A 107 -14.07 -18.84 2.63
N GLN A 108 -13.35 -19.96 2.52
CA GLN A 108 -13.83 -21.21 1.90
C GLN A 108 -14.36 -22.17 2.98
N GLU A 109 -15.29 -23.07 2.60
CA GLU A 109 -15.77 -24.12 3.49
C GLU A 109 -14.62 -25.03 3.95
N ILE A 110 -14.39 -25.08 5.25
CA ILE A 110 -13.30 -25.87 5.82
C ILE A 110 -13.43 -27.37 5.55
N VAL A 111 -14.67 -27.87 5.41
CA VAL A 111 -14.96 -29.29 5.13
C VAL A 111 -14.32 -29.77 3.83
N ARG A 112 -14.30 -28.91 2.81
CA ARG A 112 -13.63 -29.23 1.52
C ARG A 112 -12.13 -29.39 1.70
N GLN A 113 -11.51 -28.48 2.45
CA GLN A 113 -10.07 -28.55 2.77
C GLN A 113 -9.73 -29.79 3.59
N ILE A 114 -10.56 -30.13 4.60
CA ILE A 114 -10.39 -31.35 5.40
C ILE A 114 -10.48 -32.61 4.52
N LYS A 115 -11.43 -32.67 3.58
CA LYS A 115 -11.57 -33.80 2.64
C LYS A 115 -10.31 -33.94 1.77
N SER A 116 -9.79 -32.83 1.25
CA SER A 116 -8.57 -32.83 0.45
C SER A 116 -7.34 -33.26 1.26
N LEU A 117 -7.17 -32.76 2.50
CA LEU A 117 -6.09 -33.19 3.39
C LEU A 117 -6.12 -34.69 3.67
N LYS A 118 -7.32 -35.25 3.91
CA LYS A 118 -7.51 -36.70 4.11
C LYS A 118 -7.20 -37.55 2.87
N SER A 119 -7.33 -37.00 1.66
CA SER A 119 -6.99 -37.70 0.43
C SER A 119 -5.48 -37.77 0.13
N GLY A 120 -4.67 -37.20 1.02
CA GLY A 120 -3.21 -37.14 0.91
C GLY A 120 -2.77 -35.94 0.08
N VAL A 121 -2.01 -35.03 0.70
CA VAL A 121 -1.48 -33.81 0.10
C VAL A 121 -0.03 -33.65 0.53
N GLN A 122 0.87 -33.38 -0.40
CA GLN A 122 2.29 -33.22 -0.10
C GLN A 122 2.66 -31.76 0.17
N ILE A 123 2.01 -30.81 -0.48
CA ILE A 123 2.32 -29.39 -0.38
C ILE A 123 1.08 -28.60 0.07
N ILE A 124 1.22 -27.86 1.15
CA ILE A 124 0.21 -26.93 1.63
C ILE A 124 0.69 -25.50 1.33
N VAL A 125 -0.16 -24.71 0.68
CA VAL A 125 0.06 -23.27 0.51
C VAL A 125 -1.05 -22.55 1.27
N GLY A 126 -0.72 -21.81 2.32
CA GLY A 126 -1.77 -21.32 3.19
C GLY A 126 -1.55 -19.97 3.83
N THR A 127 -2.68 -19.34 4.26
CA THR A 127 -2.63 -18.19 5.13
C THR A 127 -2.48 -18.63 6.59
N PRO A 128 -1.66 -17.95 7.42
CA PRO A 128 -1.35 -18.40 8.78
C PRO A 128 -2.59 -18.74 9.61
N GLY A 129 -3.57 -17.83 9.68
CA GLY A 129 -4.77 -18.04 10.50
C GLY A 129 -5.59 -19.27 10.13
N ARG A 130 -5.67 -19.67 8.83
CA ARG A 130 -6.40 -20.90 8.43
C ARG A 130 -5.56 -22.15 8.67
N VAL A 131 -4.26 -22.08 8.52
CA VAL A 131 -3.36 -23.18 8.90
C VAL A 131 -3.48 -23.45 10.41
N MET A 132 -3.49 -22.39 11.24
CA MET A 132 -3.75 -22.48 12.68
C MET A 132 -5.11 -23.10 13.00
N ASP A 133 -6.18 -22.79 12.25
CA ASP A 133 -7.50 -23.41 12.44
C ASP A 133 -7.47 -24.92 12.18
N HIS A 134 -6.77 -25.37 11.14
CA HIS A 134 -6.54 -26.80 10.87
C HIS A 134 -5.71 -27.48 11.95
N MET A 135 -4.69 -26.81 12.51
CA MET A 135 -3.88 -27.32 13.63
C MET A 135 -4.74 -27.50 14.88
N ARG A 136 -5.49 -26.47 15.29
CA ARG A 136 -6.42 -26.53 16.45
C ARG A 136 -7.44 -27.65 16.31
N ARG A 137 -7.93 -27.92 15.09
CA ARG A 137 -8.86 -29.02 14.78
C ARG A 137 -8.18 -30.36 14.60
N LYS A 138 -6.84 -30.42 14.68
CA LYS A 138 -6.05 -31.64 14.43
C LYS A 138 -6.36 -32.31 13.08
N THR A 139 -6.71 -31.52 12.07
CA THR A 139 -7.03 -32.00 10.73
C THR A 139 -5.82 -32.03 9.81
N VAL A 140 -4.72 -31.44 10.24
CA VAL A 140 -3.40 -31.48 9.60
C VAL A 140 -2.36 -31.92 10.64
N LYS A 141 -1.35 -32.65 10.19
CA LYS A 141 -0.16 -33.02 10.96
C LYS A 141 1.07 -32.64 10.17
N PHE A 142 2.07 -32.13 10.87
CA PHE A 142 3.30 -31.63 10.27
C PHE A 142 4.51 -32.55 10.50
N ASP A 143 4.31 -33.74 11.04
CA ASP A 143 5.37 -34.69 11.39
C ASP A 143 6.32 -35.03 10.22
N SER A 144 5.85 -34.89 8.97
CA SER A 144 6.62 -35.19 7.75
C SER A 144 7.08 -33.94 7.00
N VAL A 145 6.89 -32.75 7.58
CA VAL A 145 7.31 -31.49 6.94
C VAL A 145 8.82 -31.36 7.02
N SER A 146 9.45 -31.32 5.86
CA SER A 146 10.90 -31.15 5.69
C SER A 146 11.27 -29.75 5.20
N MET A 147 10.28 -28.95 4.72
CA MET A 147 10.51 -27.60 4.25
C MET A 147 9.39 -26.66 4.61
N VAL A 148 9.73 -25.47 5.11
CA VAL A 148 8.79 -24.37 5.37
C VAL A 148 9.28 -23.13 4.62
N ILE A 149 8.37 -22.53 3.86
CA ILE A 149 8.60 -21.29 3.12
C ILE A 149 7.70 -20.20 3.72
N LEU A 150 8.30 -19.05 4.02
CA LEU A 150 7.59 -17.81 4.37
C LEU A 150 7.71 -16.87 3.17
N ASP A 151 6.63 -16.66 2.43
CA ASP A 151 6.60 -15.74 1.30
C ASP A 151 5.89 -14.45 1.67
N GLU A 152 6.47 -13.31 1.30
CA GLU A 152 6.06 -11.97 1.73
C GLU A 152 5.93 -11.89 3.28
N ALA A 153 7.01 -12.27 3.97
CA ALA A 153 7.02 -12.37 5.43
C ALA A 153 6.79 -11.01 6.13
N ASP A 154 7.27 -9.92 5.56
CA ASP A 154 7.01 -8.54 6.00
C ASP A 154 5.51 -8.21 5.97
N GLU A 155 4.83 -8.57 4.89
CA GLU A 155 3.40 -8.38 4.74
C GLU A 155 2.61 -9.20 5.77
N MET A 156 3.02 -10.45 6.04
CA MET A 156 2.40 -11.25 7.10
C MET A 156 2.58 -10.61 8.48
N LEU A 157 3.72 -9.97 8.71
CA LEU A 157 4.00 -9.27 9.95
C LEU A 157 3.12 -8.02 10.12
N ASP A 158 2.99 -7.22 9.07
CA ASP A 158 2.13 -6.03 9.05
C ASP A 158 0.65 -6.37 9.26
N MET A 159 0.23 -7.54 8.79
CA MET A 159 -1.12 -8.07 9.02
C MET A 159 -1.31 -8.67 10.43
N GLY A 160 -0.29 -8.66 11.28
CA GLY A 160 -0.33 -9.16 12.65
C GLY A 160 -0.22 -10.68 12.80
N PHE A 161 0.24 -11.40 11.78
CA PHE A 161 0.40 -12.86 11.80
C PHE A 161 1.71 -13.34 12.44
N ARG A 162 2.42 -12.49 13.18
CA ARG A 162 3.70 -12.87 13.81
C ARG A 162 3.56 -14.11 14.68
N ASP A 163 2.62 -14.08 15.62
CA ASP A 163 2.42 -15.18 16.58
C ASP A 163 1.94 -16.46 15.89
N ASP A 164 1.11 -16.32 14.86
CA ASP A 164 0.65 -17.46 14.05
C ASP A 164 1.82 -18.11 13.31
N MET A 165 2.70 -17.30 12.67
CA MET A 165 3.92 -17.80 11.99
C MET A 165 4.84 -18.52 12.96
N GLU A 166 5.14 -17.91 14.12
CA GLU A 166 6.00 -18.53 15.14
C GLU A 166 5.41 -19.84 15.67
N THR A 167 4.09 -19.89 15.87
CA THR A 167 3.40 -21.10 16.32
C THR A 167 3.48 -22.22 15.27
N ILE A 168 3.23 -21.92 14.00
CA ILE A 168 3.31 -22.91 12.92
C ILE A 168 4.75 -23.44 12.80
N LEU A 169 5.74 -22.55 12.85
CA LEU A 169 7.15 -22.93 12.80
C LEU A 169 7.55 -23.81 13.99
N THR A 170 7.00 -23.58 15.17
CA THR A 170 7.29 -24.38 16.37
C THR A 170 6.71 -25.80 16.27
N GLU A 171 5.55 -25.96 15.64
CA GLU A 171 4.87 -27.25 15.47
C GLU A 171 5.40 -28.09 14.29
N THR A 172 6.32 -27.56 13.49
CA THR A 172 7.01 -28.31 12.43
C THR A 172 8.35 -28.85 12.94
N PRO A 173 8.87 -29.97 12.38
CA PRO A 173 10.11 -30.61 12.87
C PRO A 173 11.30 -29.65 12.88
N GLU A 174 12.21 -29.79 13.84
CA GLU A 174 13.43 -28.96 13.93
C GLU A 174 14.41 -29.19 12.79
N GLU A 175 14.44 -30.40 12.23
CA GLU A 175 15.33 -30.81 11.12
C GLU A 175 14.82 -30.37 9.74
N ARG A 176 13.85 -29.44 9.70
CA ARG A 176 13.36 -28.87 8.44
C ARG A 176 14.32 -27.84 7.86
N GLN A 177 14.24 -27.63 6.58
CA GLN A 177 14.77 -26.45 5.91
C GLN A 177 13.76 -25.30 5.97
N THR A 178 14.21 -24.09 6.30
CA THR A 178 13.37 -22.89 6.35
C THR A 178 13.84 -21.85 5.35
N VAL A 179 12.94 -21.44 4.45
CA VAL A 179 13.21 -20.45 3.40
C VAL A 179 12.32 -19.24 3.65
N LEU A 180 12.90 -18.06 3.76
CA LEU A 180 12.20 -16.82 4.01
C LEU A 180 12.39 -15.86 2.84
N PHE A 181 11.31 -15.41 2.24
CA PHE A 181 11.30 -14.34 1.25
C PHE A 181 10.53 -13.13 1.76
N SER A 182 11.13 -11.96 1.58
CA SER A 182 10.55 -10.68 2.00
C SER A 182 11.08 -9.55 1.12
N ALA A 183 10.31 -8.51 0.91
CA ALA A 183 10.80 -7.30 0.24
C ALA A 183 11.67 -6.47 1.18
N THR A 184 11.28 -6.40 2.45
CA THR A 184 11.99 -5.68 3.51
C THR A 184 12.46 -6.60 4.63
N MET A 185 13.45 -6.14 5.39
CA MET A 185 14.03 -6.92 6.51
C MET A 185 13.95 -6.13 7.83
N PRO A 186 12.75 -5.83 8.34
CA PRO A 186 12.61 -5.18 9.62
C PRO A 186 13.09 -6.10 10.77
N LYS A 187 13.39 -5.49 11.92
CA LYS A 187 13.91 -6.23 13.08
C LYS A 187 13.09 -7.48 13.45
N PRO A 188 11.73 -7.45 13.48
CA PRO A 188 10.94 -8.63 13.82
C PRO A 188 11.11 -9.79 12.83
N ILE A 189 11.27 -9.53 11.54
CA ILE A 189 11.56 -10.58 10.53
C ILE A 189 12.93 -11.21 10.80
N MET A 190 13.92 -10.40 11.11
CA MET A 190 15.26 -10.91 11.47
C MET A 190 15.26 -11.70 12.80
N GLU A 191 14.37 -11.39 13.73
CA GLU A 191 14.17 -12.17 14.96
C GLU A 191 13.57 -13.56 14.65
N ILE A 192 12.55 -13.64 13.79
CA ILE A 192 11.98 -14.92 13.32
C ILE A 192 13.06 -15.74 12.60
N ALA A 193 13.81 -15.13 11.69
CA ALA A 193 14.88 -15.80 10.98
C ALA A 193 15.93 -16.38 11.95
N ARG A 194 16.42 -15.59 12.90
CA ARG A 194 17.41 -16.07 13.90
C ARG A 194 16.90 -17.20 14.78
N LYS A 195 15.59 -17.22 15.06
CA LYS A 195 14.96 -18.23 15.94
C LYS A 195 14.71 -19.54 15.23
N PHE A 196 14.39 -19.52 13.93
CA PHE A 196 13.88 -20.68 13.20
C PHE A 196 14.72 -21.12 12.00
N GLN A 197 15.81 -20.43 11.70
CA GLN A 197 16.74 -20.79 10.63
C GLN A 197 18.14 -21.11 11.20
N LYS A 198 18.84 -22.04 10.54
CA LYS A 198 20.19 -22.47 10.88
C LYS A 198 21.15 -21.99 9.80
N ASP A 199 22.14 -21.16 10.15
CA ASP A 199 23.18 -20.64 9.24
C ASP A 199 22.67 -20.17 7.87
N ALA A 200 21.57 -19.41 7.89
CA ALA A 200 20.87 -19.01 6.69
C ALA A 200 21.73 -18.16 5.74
N LYS A 201 21.74 -18.54 4.46
CA LYS A 201 22.35 -17.74 3.40
C LYS A 201 21.48 -16.53 3.08
N ILE A 202 22.04 -15.34 3.26
CA ILE A 202 21.33 -14.09 2.93
C ILE A 202 21.59 -13.75 1.46
N ILE A 203 20.53 -13.73 0.68
CA ILE A 203 20.53 -13.37 -0.74
C ILE A 203 19.79 -12.05 -0.90
N LYS A 204 20.51 -11.01 -1.30
CA LYS A 204 19.95 -9.69 -1.53
C LYS A 204 19.98 -9.38 -3.02
N VAL A 205 18.82 -9.39 -3.63
CA VAL A 205 18.66 -8.89 -4.99
C VAL A 205 18.08 -7.49 -4.90
N VAL A 206 19.01 -6.55 -4.69
CA VAL A 206 18.66 -5.13 -4.79
C VAL A 206 18.72 -4.82 -6.29
N ARG A 207 17.57 -4.59 -6.92
CA ARG A 207 17.61 -3.90 -8.20
C ARG A 207 18.26 -2.55 -7.93
N LYS A 208 19.30 -2.21 -8.70
CA LYS A 208 20.02 -0.91 -8.62
C LYS A 208 19.06 0.29 -8.74
N GLU A 209 17.91 0.07 -9.28
CA GLU A 209 16.80 1.03 -9.40
C GLU A 209 15.54 0.33 -8.87
N LEU A 210 14.88 0.94 -7.87
CA LEU A 210 13.50 0.62 -7.54
C LEU A 210 12.75 0.56 -8.88
N THR A 211 11.86 -0.42 -9.11
CA THR A 211 11.08 -0.66 -10.34
C THR A 211 10.29 0.56 -10.83
N VAL A 212 10.71 1.73 -10.43
CA VAL A 212 10.10 3.04 -10.64
C VAL A 212 10.61 3.69 -11.94
N SER A 213 11.74 3.19 -12.51
CA SER A 213 12.37 3.79 -13.70
C SER A 213 11.51 3.72 -14.97
N ASN A 214 10.60 2.75 -15.05
CA ASN A 214 9.72 2.59 -16.20
C ASN A 214 8.28 3.07 -15.93
N ILE A 215 8.07 3.77 -14.80
CA ILE A 215 6.76 4.29 -14.41
C ILE A 215 6.84 5.81 -14.37
N ASP A 216 6.12 6.47 -15.25
CA ASP A 216 5.93 7.90 -15.20
C ASP A 216 5.04 8.27 -14.03
N GLN A 217 5.52 9.18 -13.18
CA GLN A 217 4.84 9.54 -11.95
C GLN A 217 4.50 11.01 -11.93
N PHE A 218 3.21 11.29 -11.75
CA PHE A 218 2.70 12.65 -11.67
C PHE A 218 1.78 12.81 -10.47
N TYR A 219 1.67 14.05 -9.99
CA TYR A 219 0.67 14.39 -9.00
C TYR A 219 -0.18 15.59 -9.42
N TYR A 220 -1.39 15.63 -8.88
CA TYR A 220 -2.36 16.70 -9.05
C TYR A 220 -2.74 17.25 -7.67
N GLU A 221 -2.70 18.58 -7.53
CA GLU A 221 -3.17 19.22 -6.32
C GLU A 221 -4.68 19.39 -6.38
N VAL A 222 -5.40 18.60 -5.55
CA VAL A 222 -6.85 18.45 -5.65
C VAL A 222 -7.51 18.72 -4.31
N ARG A 223 -8.56 19.53 -4.30
CA ARG A 223 -9.43 19.64 -3.11
C ARG A 223 -10.17 18.33 -2.88
N PRO A 224 -10.33 17.85 -1.62
CA PRO A 224 -10.96 16.55 -1.34
C PRO A 224 -12.33 16.38 -2.03
N LYS A 225 -13.16 17.43 -2.07
CA LYS A 225 -14.49 17.43 -2.70
C LYS A 225 -14.46 17.25 -4.23
N ASN A 226 -13.32 17.52 -4.88
CA ASN A 226 -13.19 17.49 -6.32
C ASN A 226 -12.45 16.22 -6.82
N LYS A 227 -11.98 15.36 -5.90
CA LYS A 227 -11.17 14.18 -6.28
C LYS A 227 -11.87 13.27 -7.29
N THR A 228 -13.15 12.97 -7.10
CA THR A 228 -13.92 12.09 -8.00
C THR A 228 -14.11 12.72 -9.38
N GLU A 229 -14.37 14.03 -9.43
CA GLU A 229 -14.52 14.76 -10.70
C GLU A 229 -13.20 14.72 -11.49
N ILE A 230 -12.08 15.01 -10.83
CA ILE A 230 -10.77 15.02 -11.49
C ILE A 230 -10.35 13.60 -11.89
N LEU A 231 -10.66 12.58 -11.07
CA LEU A 231 -10.46 11.18 -11.44
C LEU A 231 -11.21 10.85 -12.74
N SER A 232 -12.49 11.24 -12.83
CA SER A 232 -13.28 11.03 -14.05
C SER A 232 -12.66 11.69 -15.28
N ARG A 233 -12.21 12.95 -15.15
CA ARG A 233 -11.53 13.66 -16.25
C ARG A 233 -10.25 12.96 -16.70
N LEU A 234 -9.45 12.48 -15.76
CA LEU A 234 -8.20 11.76 -16.07
C LEU A 234 -8.48 10.40 -16.70
N ILE A 235 -9.51 9.67 -16.26
CA ILE A 235 -9.94 8.44 -16.91
C ILE A 235 -10.37 8.72 -18.35
N ASP A 236 -11.15 9.77 -18.57
CA ASP A 236 -11.62 10.17 -19.90
C ASP A 236 -10.48 10.59 -20.85
N ILE A 237 -9.44 11.27 -20.32
CA ILE A 237 -8.29 11.72 -21.11
C ILE A 237 -7.34 10.58 -21.46
N TYR A 238 -6.99 9.75 -20.47
CA TYR A 238 -6.02 8.68 -20.69
C TYR A 238 -6.65 7.41 -21.26
N ASN A 239 -7.97 7.26 -21.16
CA ASN A 239 -8.77 6.14 -21.65
C ASN A 239 -8.10 4.75 -21.41
N PRO A 240 -7.71 4.43 -20.15
CA PRO A 240 -7.00 3.19 -19.85
C PRO A 240 -7.92 1.98 -20.11
N LYS A 241 -7.37 0.91 -20.68
CA LYS A 241 -8.09 -0.39 -20.78
C LYS A 241 -8.35 -0.98 -19.41
N LEU A 242 -7.33 -0.94 -18.54
CA LEU A 242 -7.43 -1.38 -17.15
C LEU A 242 -6.72 -0.38 -16.24
N SER A 243 -7.38 -0.02 -15.16
CA SER A 243 -6.79 0.85 -14.13
C SER A 243 -7.11 0.40 -12.72
N VAL A 244 -6.23 0.74 -11.78
CA VAL A 244 -6.45 0.51 -10.34
C VAL A 244 -6.45 1.84 -9.61
N VAL A 245 -7.46 2.04 -8.76
CA VAL A 245 -7.62 3.23 -7.92
C VAL A 245 -7.46 2.84 -6.45
N PHE A 246 -6.46 3.41 -5.79
CA PHE A 246 -6.20 3.13 -4.38
C PHE A 246 -6.83 4.17 -3.46
N CYS A 247 -7.66 3.69 -2.51
CA CYS A 247 -8.27 4.46 -1.43
C CYS A 247 -7.79 3.96 -0.08
N ASN A 248 -7.69 4.86 0.91
CA ASN A 248 -7.22 4.49 2.25
C ASN A 248 -8.29 3.78 3.10
N THR A 249 -9.58 3.91 2.78
CA THR A 249 -10.67 3.35 3.58
C THR A 249 -11.68 2.57 2.74
N LYS A 250 -12.24 1.51 3.32
CA LYS A 250 -13.31 0.71 2.69
C LYS A 250 -14.54 1.54 2.33
N ARG A 251 -14.90 2.52 3.18
CA ARG A 251 -16.04 3.40 2.94
C ARG A 251 -15.84 4.25 1.68
N GLN A 252 -14.63 4.80 1.49
CA GLN A 252 -14.30 5.54 0.26
C GLN A 252 -14.37 4.65 -0.97
N VAL A 253 -13.97 3.37 -0.86
CA VAL A 253 -14.11 2.41 -1.96
C VAL A 253 -15.57 2.29 -2.37
N ASP A 254 -16.49 2.06 -1.41
CA ASP A 254 -17.93 1.90 -1.70
C ASP A 254 -18.54 3.19 -2.27
N GLU A 255 -18.21 4.35 -1.70
CA GLU A 255 -18.66 5.66 -2.16
C GLU A 255 -18.18 5.92 -3.60
N LEU A 256 -16.90 5.69 -3.89
CA LEU A 256 -16.31 5.93 -5.20
C LEU A 256 -16.85 4.98 -6.28
N ILE A 257 -17.10 3.69 -5.95
CA ILE A 257 -17.77 2.75 -6.85
C ILE A 257 -19.15 3.29 -7.26
N SER A 258 -19.94 3.73 -6.27
CA SER A 258 -21.28 4.25 -6.52
C SER A 258 -21.27 5.50 -7.41
N GLU A 259 -20.35 6.43 -7.14
CA GLU A 259 -20.19 7.67 -7.91
C GLU A 259 -19.73 7.40 -9.35
N LEU A 260 -18.73 6.52 -9.56
CA LEU A 260 -18.25 6.20 -10.90
C LEU A 260 -19.27 5.40 -11.72
N LYS A 261 -19.95 4.42 -11.10
CA LYS A 261 -21.07 3.71 -11.77
C LYS A 261 -22.21 4.65 -12.14
N GLY A 262 -22.54 5.61 -11.26
CA GLY A 262 -23.54 6.65 -11.54
C GLY A 262 -23.16 7.58 -12.70
N ARG A 263 -21.87 7.67 -13.03
CA ARG A 263 -21.34 8.43 -14.18
C ARG A 263 -21.19 7.57 -15.45
N GLY A 264 -21.49 6.27 -15.38
CA GLY A 264 -21.44 5.34 -16.51
C GLY A 264 -20.13 4.59 -16.68
N TYR A 265 -19.19 4.65 -15.71
CA TYR A 265 -17.94 3.89 -15.77
C TYR A 265 -18.13 2.43 -15.33
N PHE A 266 -17.40 1.51 -15.96
CA PHE A 266 -17.33 0.10 -15.58
C PHE A 266 -16.35 -0.08 -14.41
N ALA A 267 -16.77 0.36 -13.22
CA ALA A 267 -15.97 0.33 -12.00
C ALA A 267 -16.50 -0.73 -11.03
N ASP A 268 -15.62 -1.43 -10.36
CA ASP A 268 -15.96 -2.27 -9.20
C ASP A 268 -14.83 -2.22 -8.17
N GLY A 269 -15.04 -2.77 -6.96
CA GLY A 269 -14.02 -2.59 -5.94
C GLY A 269 -13.85 -3.78 -5.01
N ILE A 270 -12.72 -3.73 -4.29
CA ILE A 270 -12.32 -4.76 -3.35
C ILE A 270 -11.88 -4.15 -2.03
N HIS A 271 -12.49 -4.62 -0.92
CA HIS A 271 -12.10 -4.25 0.43
C HIS A 271 -12.32 -5.41 1.42
N GLY A 272 -11.79 -5.27 2.64
CA GLY A 272 -11.71 -6.35 3.61
C GLY A 272 -13.05 -6.95 4.09
N ASP A 273 -14.16 -6.19 4.02
CA ASP A 273 -15.47 -6.64 4.50
C ASP A 273 -16.23 -7.51 3.46
N MET A 274 -15.73 -7.60 2.23
CA MET A 274 -16.38 -8.38 1.17
C MET A 274 -16.24 -9.88 1.40
N LYS A 275 -17.30 -10.62 1.07
CA LYS A 275 -17.26 -12.09 1.04
C LYS A 275 -16.35 -12.57 -0.09
N GLN A 276 -15.68 -13.72 0.13
CA GLN A 276 -14.72 -14.25 -0.85
C GLN A 276 -15.32 -14.44 -2.24
N GLN A 277 -16.52 -15.00 -2.34
CA GLN A 277 -17.20 -15.18 -3.64
C GLN A 277 -17.42 -13.86 -4.40
N GLN A 278 -17.66 -12.76 -3.68
CA GLN A 278 -17.80 -11.45 -4.31
C GLN A 278 -16.45 -10.94 -4.82
N ARG A 279 -15.37 -11.12 -4.02
CA ARG A 279 -14.01 -10.75 -4.42
C ARG A 279 -13.57 -11.53 -5.66
N ASP A 280 -13.77 -12.84 -5.66
CA ASP A 280 -13.43 -13.72 -6.79
C ASP A 280 -14.14 -13.25 -8.07
N ARG A 281 -15.45 -12.94 -7.98
CA ARG A 281 -16.23 -12.41 -9.09
C ARG A 281 -15.69 -11.08 -9.62
N VAL A 282 -15.41 -10.11 -8.72
CA VAL A 282 -14.87 -8.80 -9.12
C VAL A 282 -13.52 -8.98 -9.82
N MET A 283 -12.67 -9.87 -9.32
CA MET A 283 -11.39 -10.17 -9.95
C MET A 283 -11.52 -10.83 -11.33
N ASP A 284 -12.46 -11.75 -11.49
CA ASP A 284 -12.73 -12.41 -12.77
C ASP A 284 -13.30 -11.40 -13.79
N ASP A 285 -14.21 -10.53 -13.36
CA ASP A 285 -14.76 -9.47 -14.21
C ASP A 285 -13.68 -8.43 -14.58
N PHE A 286 -12.74 -8.12 -13.69
CA PHE A 286 -11.61 -7.24 -13.98
C PHE A 286 -10.60 -7.88 -14.95
N ARG A 287 -10.19 -9.14 -14.73
CA ARG A 287 -9.29 -9.87 -15.64
C ARG A 287 -9.87 -10.05 -17.04
N SER A 288 -11.20 -10.22 -17.15
CA SER A 288 -11.88 -10.34 -18.44
C SER A 288 -12.16 -9.00 -19.13
N GLY A 289 -11.81 -7.86 -18.51
CA GLY A 289 -12.05 -6.53 -19.05
C GLY A 289 -13.52 -6.06 -18.99
N LYS A 290 -14.40 -6.77 -18.27
CA LYS A 290 -15.77 -6.31 -18.02
C LYS A 290 -15.82 -5.17 -17.01
N THR A 291 -14.88 -5.17 -16.06
CA THR A 291 -14.60 -4.07 -15.15
C THR A 291 -13.30 -3.44 -15.61
N GLU A 292 -13.32 -2.15 -15.93
CA GLU A 292 -12.15 -1.41 -16.43
C GLU A 292 -11.40 -0.72 -15.29
N ILE A 293 -12.12 -0.39 -14.21
CA ILE A 293 -11.61 0.37 -13.07
C ILE A 293 -11.80 -0.45 -11.80
N LEU A 294 -10.69 -0.93 -11.23
CA LEU A 294 -10.69 -1.61 -9.94
C LEU A 294 -10.36 -0.64 -8.82
N ILE A 295 -11.26 -0.48 -7.85
CA ILE A 295 -11.05 0.39 -6.70
C ILE A 295 -10.71 -0.48 -5.48
N ALA A 296 -9.59 -0.20 -4.79
CA ALA A 296 -9.13 -1.08 -3.74
C ALA A 296 -8.51 -0.33 -2.55
N THR A 297 -8.56 -0.96 -1.37
CA THR A 297 -7.71 -0.58 -0.25
C THR A 297 -6.38 -1.33 -0.32
N ASP A 298 -5.31 -0.81 0.28
CA ASP A 298 -3.98 -1.46 0.30
C ASP A 298 -4.06 -2.92 0.77
N VAL A 299 -4.74 -3.17 1.89
CA VAL A 299 -4.87 -4.52 2.46
C VAL A 299 -5.61 -5.47 1.50
N ALA A 300 -6.61 -4.98 0.78
CA ALA A 300 -7.37 -5.81 -0.13
C ALA A 300 -6.67 -6.02 -1.48
N ALA A 301 -5.83 -5.08 -1.87
CA ALA A 301 -5.02 -5.15 -3.10
C ALA A 301 -3.73 -5.96 -2.93
N ARG A 302 -3.37 -6.31 -1.69
CA ARG A 302 -2.24 -7.21 -1.42
C ARG A 302 -2.52 -8.61 -1.96
N GLY A 303 -1.53 -9.18 -2.63
CA GLY A 303 -1.64 -10.53 -3.17
C GLY A 303 -2.67 -10.71 -4.30
N ILE A 304 -3.25 -9.61 -4.81
CA ILE A 304 -4.08 -9.68 -6.00
C ILE A 304 -3.16 -9.73 -7.22
N ASP A 305 -3.40 -10.73 -8.06
CA ASP A 305 -2.79 -10.83 -9.39
C ASP A 305 -3.46 -9.82 -10.33
N VAL A 306 -3.13 -8.55 -10.11
CA VAL A 306 -3.52 -7.41 -10.93
C VAL A 306 -2.23 -6.75 -11.39
N ASP A 307 -1.64 -7.36 -12.39
CA ASP A 307 -0.39 -6.90 -12.96
C ASP A 307 -0.61 -6.39 -14.37
N GLY A 308 0.16 -5.39 -14.76
CA GLY A 308 0.12 -4.87 -16.12
C GLY A 308 -1.06 -3.96 -16.42
N VAL A 309 -1.64 -3.31 -15.41
CA VAL A 309 -2.61 -2.25 -15.64
C VAL A 309 -1.94 -1.04 -16.30
N ASP A 310 -2.69 -0.29 -17.10
CA ASP A 310 -2.15 0.87 -17.81
C ASP A 310 -1.84 2.00 -16.84
N ILE A 311 -2.75 2.25 -15.89
CA ILE A 311 -2.65 3.37 -14.95
C ILE A 311 -2.96 2.93 -13.53
N VAL A 312 -2.16 3.44 -12.59
CA VAL A 312 -2.43 3.41 -11.16
C VAL A 312 -2.80 4.81 -10.67
N PHE A 313 -3.98 4.94 -10.07
CA PHE A 313 -4.40 6.16 -9.41
C PHE A 313 -4.26 6.01 -7.89
N ASN A 314 -3.45 6.85 -7.26
CA ASN A 314 -3.48 7.04 -5.81
C ASN A 314 -4.52 8.12 -5.48
N TYR A 315 -5.78 7.74 -5.33
CA TYR A 315 -6.87 8.62 -4.90
C TYR A 315 -6.58 9.24 -3.53
N ASP A 316 -5.94 8.45 -2.66
CA ASP A 316 -5.32 8.91 -1.43
C ASP A 316 -3.86 8.42 -1.38
N LEU A 317 -2.95 9.27 -0.89
CA LEU A 317 -1.58 8.83 -0.62
C LEU A 317 -1.57 7.74 0.47
N PRO A 318 -0.76 6.69 0.31
CA PRO A 318 -0.64 5.62 1.30
C PRO A 318 -0.07 6.14 2.62
N GLN A 319 -0.23 5.38 3.69
CA GLN A 319 0.27 5.76 5.02
C GLN A 319 1.81 5.76 5.06
N ASP A 320 2.44 4.75 4.45
CA ASP A 320 3.87 4.53 4.41
C ASP A 320 4.39 4.56 2.97
N GLU A 321 5.66 4.93 2.79
CA GLU A 321 6.30 5.09 1.48
C GLU A 321 6.43 3.75 0.74
N GLU A 322 6.58 2.65 1.48
CA GLU A 322 6.68 1.31 0.92
C GLU A 322 5.41 0.89 0.18
N TYR A 323 4.23 1.22 0.75
CA TYR A 323 2.95 0.97 0.07
C TYR A 323 2.81 1.74 -1.23
N TYR A 324 3.41 2.92 -1.33
CA TYR A 324 3.43 3.65 -2.60
C TYR A 324 4.10 2.83 -3.70
N VAL A 325 5.28 2.26 -3.42
CA VAL A 325 5.99 1.41 -4.38
C VAL A 325 5.18 0.16 -4.74
N HIS A 326 4.54 -0.48 -3.77
CA HIS A 326 3.69 -1.66 -3.99
C HIS A 326 2.46 -1.34 -4.84
N ARG A 327 1.87 -0.13 -4.70
CA ARG A 327 0.74 0.33 -5.51
C ARG A 327 1.16 0.57 -6.95
N ILE A 328 2.18 1.42 -7.16
CA ILE A 328 2.61 1.77 -8.52
C ILE A 328 3.23 0.58 -9.25
N GLY A 329 3.80 -0.38 -8.52
CA GLY A 329 4.30 -1.64 -9.08
C GLY A 329 3.22 -2.54 -9.71
N ARG A 330 1.93 -2.15 -9.73
CA ARG A 330 0.88 -2.83 -10.50
C ARG A 330 0.90 -2.44 -11.97
N THR A 331 1.58 -1.36 -12.33
CA THR A 331 1.85 -0.96 -13.72
C THR A 331 3.34 -1.07 -14.06
N GLY A 332 3.72 -0.85 -15.31
CA GLY A 332 5.12 -0.83 -15.75
C GLY A 332 5.85 -2.18 -15.69
N ARG A 333 5.14 -3.32 -15.81
CA ARG A 333 5.71 -4.66 -15.78
C ARG A 333 6.03 -5.21 -17.17
N ALA A 334 6.89 -6.24 -17.21
CA ALA A 334 7.30 -6.93 -18.44
C ALA A 334 7.89 -6.02 -19.53
N GLY A 335 8.64 -4.98 -19.12
CA GLY A 335 9.28 -4.05 -20.07
C GLY A 335 8.36 -3.00 -20.67
N LYS A 336 7.08 -2.94 -20.27
CA LYS A 336 6.15 -1.88 -20.67
C LYS A 336 6.33 -0.64 -19.79
N SER A 337 6.07 0.55 -20.34
CA SER A 337 5.93 1.78 -19.57
C SER A 337 4.62 1.76 -18.76
N GLY A 338 4.66 2.34 -17.56
CA GLY A 338 3.49 2.47 -16.70
C GLY A 338 3.23 3.94 -16.35
N LEU A 339 2.02 4.24 -15.88
CA LEU A 339 1.64 5.58 -15.44
C LEU A 339 1.06 5.52 -14.02
N ALA A 340 1.56 6.36 -13.13
CA ALA A 340 1.06 6.52 -11.77
C ALA A 340 0.66 7.98 -11.51
N LEU A 341 -0.60 8.19 -11.15
CA LEU A 341 -1.20 9.50 -10.90
C LEU A 341 -1.65 9.60 -9.45
N SER A 342 -1.18 10.62 -8.74
CA SER A 342 -1.46 10.77 -7.30
C SER A 342 -2.22 12.06 -7.03
N PHE A 343 -3.26 11.99 -6.19
CA PHE A 343 -3.98 13.18 -5.73
C PHE A 343 -3.45 13.62 -4.38
N ILE A 344 -3.17 14.90 -4.29
CA ILE A 344 -2.61 15.54 -3.11
C ILE A 344 -3.51 16.66 -2.67
N SER A 345 -3.76 16.77 -1.38
CA SER A 345 -4.51 17.87 -0.80
C SER A 345 -3.75 18.50 0.37
N GLY A 346 -3.53 19.81 0.28
CA GLY A 346 -2.97 20.59 1.38
C GLY A 346 -1.63 20.07 1.91
N ARG A 347 -1.61 19.58 3.17
CA ARG A 347 -0.37 19.14 3.86
C ARG A 347 0.23 17.83 3.34
N GLU A 348 -0.47 17.10 2.47
CA GLU A 348 0.03 15.84 1.92
C GLU A 348 1.28 16.03 1.03
N VAL A 349 1.58 17.26 0.60
CA VAL A 349 2.83 17.62 -0.09
C VAL A 349 4.08 17.18 0.70
N TYR A 350 4.04 17.26 2.04
CA TYR A 350 5.18 16.80 2.85
C TYR A 350 5.35 15.29 2.78
N LYS A 351 4.25 14.55 2.77
CA LYS A 351 4.24 13.10 2.61
C LYS A 351 4.75 12.68 1.23
N LEU A 352 4.38 13.44 0.20
CA LEU A 352 4.92 13.22 -1.14
C LEU A 352 6.45 13.36 -1.17
N LYS A 353 7.01 14.38 -0.49
CA LYS A 353 8.47 14.58 -0.39
C LYS A 353 9.17 13.44 0.36
N ASP A 354 8.51 12.79 1.31
CA ASP A 354 9.03 11.60 1.98
C ASP A 354 9.04 10.40 1.01
N ILE A 355 7.97 10.20 0.24
CA ILE A 355 7.87 9.20 -0.83
C ILE A 355 8.97 9.44 -1.90
N GLU A 356 9.17 10.66 -2.38
CA GLU A 356 10.22 11.00 -3.34
C GLU A 356 11.62 10.64 -2.82
N ARG A 357 11.89 10.92 -1.54
CA ARG A 357 13.16 10.56 -0.90
C ARG A 357 13.35 9.05 -0.81
N TYR A 358 12.28 8.32 -0.48
CA TYR A 358 12.30 6.86 -0.40
C TYR A 358 12.52 6.23 -1.78
N CYS A 359 11.76 6.67 -2.78
CA CYS A 359 11.81 6.16 -4.15
C CYS A 359 13.04 6.66 -4.94
N LYS A 360 13.75 7.68 -4.44
CA LYS A 360 14.85 8.39 -5.14
C LYS A 360 14.43 8.89 -6.52
N THR A 361 13.19 9.28 -6.68
CA THR A 361 12.59 9.74 -7.94
C THR A 361 11.80 11.00 -7.68
N LYS A 362 11.76 11.92 -8.64
CA LYS A 362 10.88 13.10 -8.58
C LYS A 362 9.52 12.76 -9.16
N ILE A 363 8.48 13.15 -8.45
CA ILE A 363 7.10 13.06 -8.90
C ILE A 363 6.69 14.45 -9.38
N LEU A 364 6.38 14.58 -10.67
CA LEU A 364 6.16 15.90 -11.29
C LEU A 364 4.71 16.37 -11.10
N ALA A 365 4.55 17.66 -10.78
CA ALA A 365 3.23 18.28 -10.74
C ALA A 365 2.65 18.40 -12.15
N LYS A 366 1.36 18.11 -12.32
CA LYS A 366 0.59 18.42 -13.53
C LYS A 366 -0.60 19.32 -13.19
N PRO A 367 -0.95 20.25 -14.09
CA PRO A 367 -2.16 21.05 -13.95
C PRO A 367 -3.40 20.15 -14.05
N ILE A 368 -4.44 20.50 -13.32
CA ILE A 368 -5.72 19.80 -13.41
C ILE A 368 -6.29 20.03 -14.80
N PRO A 369 -6.71 18.97 -15.54
CA PRO A 369 -7.29 19.13 -16.86
C PRO A 369 -8.61 19.92 -16.79
N SER A 370 -8.77 20.86 -17.71
CA SER A 370 -10.04 21.56 -17.89
C SER A 370 -11.08 20.65 -18.55
N LEU A 371 -12.35 21.05 -18.51
CA LEU A 371 -13.39 20.35 -19.26
C LEU A 371 -13.15 20.42 -20.77
N ASP A 372 -12.56 21.51 -21.24
CA ASP A 372 -12.23 21.66 -22.66
C ASP A 372 -11.11 20.71 -23.09
N ASP A 373 -10.12 20.43 -22.22
CA ASP A 373 -9.09 19.43 -22.49
C ASP A 373 -9.73 18.02 -22.65
N VAL A 374 -10.70 17.67 -21.77
CA VAL A 374 -11.44 16.40 -21.87
C VAL A 374 -12.24 16.33 -23.17
N LYS A 375 -12.96 17.42 -23.51
CA LYS A 375 -13.74 17.51 -24.76
C LYS A 375 -12.84 17.31 -25.97
N ASN A 376 -11.75 18.07 -26.05
CA ASN A 376 -10.83 17.99 -27.17
C ASN A 376 -10.22 16.60 -27.32
N THR A 377 -9.76 15.98 -26.22
CA THR A 377 -9.19 14.62 -26.26
C THR A 377 -10.22 13.58 -26.70
N LYS A 378 -11.47 13.67 -26.22
CA LYS A 378 -12.55 12.77 -26.68
C LYS A 378 -12.86 12.96 -28.17
N MET A 379 -12.91 14.23 -28.61
CA MET A 379 -13.15 14.54 -30.03
C MET A 379 -12.02 14.02 -30.92
N ASP A 380 -10.77 14.26 -30.53
CA ASP A 380 -9.60 13.77 -31.27
C ASP A 380 -9.64 12.23 -31.39
N GLY A 381 -9.92 11.51 -30.28
CA GLY A 381 -10.06 10.05 -30.29
C GLY A 381 -11.22 9.53 -31.16
N ILE A 382 -12.32 10.28 -31.27
CA ILE A 382 -13.42 9.95 -32.20
C ILE A 382 -12.96 10.16 -33.63
N PHE A 383 -12.32 11.29 -33.95
CA PHE A 383 -11.82 11.57 -35.30
C PHE A 383 -10.75 10.56 -35.74
N ASP A 384 -9.86 10.14 -34.84
CA ASP A 384 -8.86 9.10 -35.12
C ASP A 384 -9.54 7.77 -35.49
N LYS A 385 -10.54 7.33 -34.71
CA LYS A 385 -11.33 6.12 -35.04
C LYS A 385 -12.06 6.25 -36.36
N ILE A 386 -12.67 7.41 -36.63
CA ILE A 386 -13.34 7.66 -37.92
C ILE A 386 -12.32 7.55 -39.06
N LYS A 387 -11.12 8.12 -38.89
CA LYS A 387 -10.05 8.02 -39.86
C LYS A 387 -9.62 6.58 -40.12
N GLU A 388 -9.40 5.79 -39.06
CA GLU A 388 -9.08 4.36 -39.15
C GLU A 388 -10.17 3.57 -39.92
N MET A 389 -11.45 3.80 -39.59
CA MET A 389 -12.58 3.17 -40.30
C MET A 389 -12.64 3.55 -41.77
N ILE A 390 -12.32 4.80 -42.12
CA ILE A 390 -12.28 5.26 -43.51
C ILE A 390 -11.11 4.61 -44.27
N GLU A 391 -9.92 4.58 -43.63
CA GLU A 391 -8.72 3.97 -44.22
C GLU A 391 -8.88 2.44 -44.40
N ALA A 392 -9.61 1.77 -43.50
CA ALA A 392 -9.94 0.35 -43.58
C ALA A 392 -11.11 0.03 -44.52
N ASP A 393 -11.76 1.03 -45.12
CA ASP A 393 -12.94 0.92 -46.01
C ASP A 393 -14.16 0.22 -45.32
N GLU A 394 -14.23 0.21 -44.00
CA GLU A 394 -15.29 -0.44 -43.22
C GLU A 394 -16.64 0.31 -43.29
N HIS A 395 -16.61 1.60 -43.66
CA HIS A 395 -17.79 2.48 -43.71
C HIS A 395 -18.61 2.32 -45.01
N ARG A 396 -18.06 1.63 -46.04
CA ARG A 396 -18.66 1.56 -47.40
C ARG A 396 -20.10 1.03 -47.40
N ALA A 397 -20.38 0.03 -46.59
CA ALA A 397 -21.74 -0.55 -46.51
C ALA A 397 -22.80 0.44 -45.97
N MET A 398 -22.38 1.49 -45.24
CA MET A 398 -23.27 2.52 -44.69
C MET A 398 -23.41 3.74 -45.62
N LEU A 399 -22.50 3.93 -46.59
CA LEU A 399 -22.51 5.06 -47.53
C LEU A 399 -23.80 5.17 -48.30
N ASP A 400 -24.25 4.05 -48.93
CA ASP A 400 -25.47 4.00 -49.74
C ASP A 400 -26.71 4.35 -48.88
N MET A 401 -26.75 3.89 -47.62
CA MET A 401 -27.86 4.20 -46.69
C MET A 401 -27.88 5.65 -46.31
N VAL A 402 -26.69 6.27 -46.06
CA VAL A 402 -26.56 7.69 -45.73
C VAL A 402 -26.96 8.55 -46.93
N GLU A 403 -26.49 8.21 -48.17
CA GLU A 403 -26.87 8.93 -49.39
C GLU A 403 -28.36 8.86 -49.66
N GLU A 404 -28.98 7.68 -49.55
CA GLU A 404 -30.41 7.52 -49.75
C GLU A 404 -31.21 8.39 -48.75
N HIS A 405 -30.82 8.38 -47.47
CA HIS A 405 -31.53 9.10 -46.41
C HIS A 405 -31.39 10.63 -46.57
N VAL A 406 -30.16 11.11 -46.84
CA VAL A 406 -29.90 12.55 -47.07
C VAL A 406 -30.64 13.07 -48.29
N ASN A 407 -30.78 12.27 -49.36
CA ASN A 407 -31.53 12.66 -50.56
C ASN A 407 -33.05 12.71 -50.40
N GLN A 408 -33.60 12.11 -49.34
CA GLN A 408 -35.04 12.10 -49.00
C GLN A 408 -35.44 13.22 -48.04
N GLU A 409 -34.50 13.88 -47.39
CA GLU A 409 -34.75 14.84 -46.30
C GLU A 409 -34.09 16.19 -46.61
N ASP A 410 -34.53 17.24 -45.86
CA ASP A 410 -34.06 18.65 -46.06
C ASP A 410 -32.80 19.00 -45.23
N TYR A 411 -31.90 18.05 -44.94
CA TYR A 411 -30.64 18.28 -44.24
C TYR A 411 -29.44 17.68 -45.01
N THR A 412 -28.26 18.20 -44.72
CA THR A 412 -27.03 17.79 -45.40
C THR A 412 -26.33 16.65 -44.68
N SER A 413 -25.44 15.91 -45.41
CA SER A 413 -24.54 14.93 -44.78
C SER A 413 -23.69 15.56 -43.63
N MET A 414 -23.38 16.86 -43.71
CA MET A 414 -22.70 17.57 -42.66
C MET A 414 -23.57 17.74 -41.40
N ASP A 415 -24.86 18.01 -41.57
CA ASP A 415 -25.81 18.13 -40.45
C ASP A 415 -25.98 16.77 -39.77
N MET A 416 -26.07 15.68 -40.57
CA MET A 416 -26.11 14.32 -40.04
C MET A 416 -24.83 13.96 -39.30
N ALA A 417 -23.65 14.27 -39.84
CA ALA A 417 -22.37 14.04 -39.17
C ALA A 417 -22.29 14.82 -37.83
N ALA A 418 -22.72 16.09 -37.82
CA ALA A 418 -22.74 16.90 -36.59
C ALA A 418 -23.70 16.33 -35.54
N ALA A 419 -24.89 15.85 -35.96
CA ALA A 419 -25.86 15.21 -35.07
C ALA A 419 -25.31 13.88 -34.51
N LEU A 420 -24.68 13.05 -35.33
CA LEU A 420 -24.05 11.81 -34.90
C LEU A 420 -22.91 12.07 -33.90
N LEU A 421 -22.07 13.08 -34.15
CA LEU A 421 -21.05 13.50 -33.21
C LEU A 421 -21.65 13.93 -31.87
N LYS A 422 -22.75 14.73 -31.90
CA LYS A 422 -23.46 15.13 -30.66
C LYS A 422 -24.04 13.92 -29.93
N MET A 423 -24.58 12.94 -30.63
CA MET A 423 -25.10 11.69 -30.03
C MET A 423 -23.99 10.86 -29.38
N ILE A 424 -22.82 10.76 -30.02
CA ILE A 424 -21.66 10.01 -29.51
C ILE A 424 -21.03 10.71 -28.30
N VAL A 425 -20.87 12.02 -28.37
CA VAL A 425 -20.27 12.82 -27.29
C VAL A 425 -21.21 13.01 -26.10
N GLY A 426 -22.54 12.95 -26.35
CA GLY A 426 -23.56 13.12 -25.32
C GLY A 426 -23.61 14.53 -24.71
N ASP A 427 -24.35 14.68 -23.60
CA ASP A 427 -24.52 15.96 -22.88
C ASP A 427 -23.32 16.34 -22.00
N THR A 428 -22.22 15.63 -22.09
CA THR A 428 -20.95 15.98 -21.42
C THR A 428 -20.42 17.36 -21.84
N LEU A 429 -20.88 17.88 -22.98
CA LEU A 429 -20.50 19.20 -23.51
C LEU A 429 -21.12 20.38 -22.72
N ASP A 430 -22.21 20.17 -21.99
CA ASP A 430 -23.01 21.25 -21.38
C ASP A 430 -22.78 21.40 -19.86
N ARG A 431 -21.88 20.61 -19.26
CA ARG A 431 -21.55 20.74 -17.83
C ARG A 431 -20.57 21.88 -17.60
N VAL A 432 -21.08 22.93 -17.00
CA VAL A 432 -20.29 24.05 -16.47
C VAL A 432 -19.97 23.73 -15.01
N ASP A 433 -18.80 23.20 -14.75
CA ASP A 433 -18.29 23.09 -13.39
C ASP A 433 -16.94 23.82 -13.31
N GLU A 434 -16.95 24.94 -12.60
CA GLU A 434 -15.75 25.71 -12.27
C GLU A 434 -14.90 24.92 -11.25
N VAL A 435 -14.10 23.98 -11.72
CA VAL A 435 -12.99 23.47 -10.94
C VAL A 435 -11.83 24.45 -11.07
N GLU A 436 -11.74 25.40 -10.15
CA GLU A 436 -10.62 26.33 -10.08
C GLU A 436 -9.29 25.55 -9.98
N ASN A 437 -8.38 25.82 -10.92
CA ASN A 437 -6.99 25.37 -10.84
C ASN A 437 -6.33 25.99 -9.60
N PHE A 438 -6.05 25.18 -8.60
CA PHE A 438 -5.23 25.58 -7.46
C PHE A 438 -3.77 25.23 -7.76
N HIS A 439 -3.01 26.24 -8.14
CA HIS A 439 -1.57 26.16 -7.95
C HIS A 439 -1.29 26.59 -6.50
N PHE A 440 -0.71 25.72 -5.71
CA PHE A 440 0.12 26.18 -4.61
C PHE A 440 1.32 26.86 -5.27
N ASP A 441 1.28 28.18 -5.25
CA ASP A 441 2.42 28.97 -5.65
C ASP A 441 3.59 28.58 -4.74
N GLU A 442 4.57 27.82 -5.25
CA GLU A 442 5.84 27.57 -4.54
C GLU A 442 6.55 28.90 -4.24
N ASN A 443 6.16 29.98 -4.90
CA ASN A 443 6.61 31.36 -4.72
C ASN A 443 5.66 32.21 -3.87
N ALA A 444 4.51 31.71 -3.42
CA ALA A 444 3.77 32.41 -2.38
C ALA A 444 4.65 32.35 -1.15
N ASP A 445 5.27 33.47 -0.83
CA ASP A 445 6.23 33.74 0.25
C ASP A 445 5.69 33.30 1.65
N THR A 446 5.41 31.97 1.78
CA THR A 446 5.14 31.31 3.06
C THR A 446 6.43 31.06 3.84
N SER A 447 7.58 31.44 3.26
CA SER A 447 8.90 31.29 3.88
C SER A 447 9.12 32.23 5.08
N ARG A 448 8.26 33.21 5.30
CA ARG A 448 8.29 34.07 6.47
C ARG A 448 6.97 34.02 7.23
N MET A 449 6.84 33.00 8.10
CA MET A 449 5.81 33.02 9.12
C MET A 449 6.27 33.91 10.27
N VAL A 450 5.40 34.79 10.71
CA VAL A 450 5.61 35.62 11.92
C VAL A 450 4.90 34.95 13.07
N ARG A 451 5.64 34.71 14.14
CA ARG A 451 5.08 34.15 15.36
C ARG A 451 4.47 35.24 16.21
N LEU A 452 3.17 35.12 16.49
CA LEU A 452 2.44 36.02 17.34
C LEU A 452 2.22 35.40 18.73
N PHE A 453 2.29 36.21 19.75
CA PHE A 453 1.97 35.87 21.13
C PHE A 453 0.55 36.39 21.43
N ILE A 454 -0.28 35.59 22.07
CA ILE A 454 -1.64 35.90 22.50
C ILE A 454 -1.72 35.60 24.00
N ASN A 455 -2.18 36.55 24.80
CA ASN A 455 -2.22 36.50 26.26
C ASN A 455 -3.32 35.59 26.86
N VAL A 456 -3.82 34.61 26.13
CA VAL A 456 -4.82 33.64 26.60
C VAL A 456 -4.36 32.19 26.30
N GLY A 457 -4.74 31.27 27.20
CA GLY A 457 -4.28 29.89 27.12
C GLY A 457 -5.32 28.86 27.61
N LYS A 458 -4.83 27.65 27.90
CA LYS A 458 -5.69 26.51 28.31
C LYS A 458 -6.48 26.78 29.60
N LYS A 459 -5.90 27.52 30.55
CA LYS A 459 -6.57 27.88 31.82
C LYS A 459 -7.79 28.77 31.61
N ASP A 460 -7.85 29.47 30.48
CA ASP A 460 -8.97 30.31 30.10
C ASP A 460 -10.10 29.53 29.42
N LYS A 461 -9.99 28.18 29.40
CA LYS A 461 -10.94 27.26 28.70
C LYS A 461 -11.09 27.58 27.21
N ILE A 462 -10.03 28.12 26.59
CA ILE A 462 -9.96 28.42 25.16
C ILE A 462 -9.37 27.21 24.44
N THR A 463 -9.82 26.96 23.22
CA THR A 463 -9.36 25.88 22.35
C THR A 463 -8.66 26.46 21.11
N PRO A 464 -7.82 25.68 20.39
CA PRO A 464 -7.23 26.14 19.14
C PRO A 464 -8.25 26.63 18.12
N ALA A 465 -9.44 26.01 18.08
CA ALA A 465 -10.53 26.43 17.21
C ALA A 465 -11.08 27.83 17.55
N ASN A 466 -11.10 28.21 18.83
CA ASN A 466 -11.52 29.54 19.24
C ASN A 466 -10.50 30.63 18.81
N ILE A 467 -9.21 30.33 18.89
CA ILE A 467 -8.12 31.21 18.42
C ILE A 467 -8.20 31.37 16.90
N LEU A 468 -8.32 30.24 16.18
CA LEU A 468 -8.46 30.22 14.72
C LEU A 468 -9.68 31.03 14.26
N GLY A 469 -10.83 30.81 14.89
CA GLY A 469 -12.07 31.51 14.59
C GLY A 469 -11.99 33.01 14.83
N ALA A 470 -11.35 33.43 15.94
CA ALA A 470 -11.16 34.84 16.23
C ALA A 470 -10.23 35.52 15.22
N ILE A 471 -9.07 34.90 14.91
CA ILE A 471 -8.14 35.45 13.91
C ILE A 471 -8.83 35.56 12.54
N ALA A 472 -9.52 34.51 12.09
CA ALA A 472 -10.15 34.51 10.78
C ALA A 472 -11.34 35.48 10.71
N GLY A 473 -12.14 35.55 11.79
CA GLY A 473 -13.33 36.44 11.86
C GLY A 473 -12.97 37.92 11.92
N GLU A 474 -12.00 38.29 12.76
CA GLU A 474 -11.69 39.69 13.00
C GLU A 474 -10.75 40.28 11.96
N SER A 475 -9.77 39.51 11.46
CA SER A 475 -8.81 40.01 10.47
C SER A 475 -9.22 39.78 9.01
N GLY A 476 -10.30 39.03 8.76
CA GLY A 476 -10.69 38.62 7.42
C GLY A 476 -9.71 37.67 6.73
N MET A 477 -8.67 37.24 7.45
CA MET A 477 -7.67 36.30 6.92
C MET A 477 -8.28 34.89 6.83
N PRO A 478 -8.16 34.18 5.69
CA PRO A 478 -8.59 32.79 5.60
C PRO A 478 -7.95 31.91 6.67
N GLY A 479 -8.73 31.24 7.51
CA GLY A 479 -8.25 30.41 8.62
C GLY A 479 -7.24 29.34 8.21
N ARG A 480 -7.26 28.90 6.95
CA ARG A 480 -6.28 27.95 6.35
C ARG A 480 -4.85 28.49 6.28
N LEU A 481 -4.66 29.82 6.35
CA LEU A 481 -3.35 30.46 6.32
C LEU A 481 -2.72 30.55 7.72
N VAL A 482 -3.47 30.29 8.79
CA VAL A 482 -2.95 30.20 10.13
C VAL A 482 -2.10 28.95 10.27
N GLY A 483 -0.84 29.11 10.67
CA GLY A 483 0.12 28.02 10.87
C GLY A 483 -0.08 27.28 12.19
N ALA A 484 1.02 26.95 12.87
CA ALA A 484 0.98 26.25 14.15
C ALA A 484 0.32 27.11 15.24
N ILE A 485 -0.54 26.50 16.06
CA ILE A 485 -1.15 27.09 17.25
C ILE A 485 -0.66 26.33 18.47
N ASP A 486 0.34 26.89 19.16
CA ASP A 486 0.97 26.28 20.33
C ASP A 486 0.34 26.86 21.62
N MET A 487 -0.62 26.13 22.20
CA MET A 487 -1.30 26.56 23.41
C MET A 487 -0.57 26.15 24.67
N MET A 488 -0.19 27.14 25.47
CA MET A 488 0.34 27.00 26.84
C MET A 488 -0.79 27.22 27.85
N ASP A 489 -0.44 27.14 29.13
CA ASP A 489 -1.41 27.30 30.23
C ASP A 489 -2.04 28.70 30.26
N ASN A 490 -1.25 29.74 30.07
CA ASN A 490 -1.68 31.14 30.25
C ASN A 490 -1.59 31.99 28.97
N TYR A 491 -0.98 31.45 27.88
CA TYR A 491 -0.77 32.17 26.63
C TYR A 491 -0.72 31.19 25.46
N THR A 492 -0.83 31.72 24.23
CA THR A 492 -0.78 30.94 23.00
C THR A 492 0.16 31.59 22.00
N PHE A 493 0.96 30.79 21.31
CA PHE A 493 1.67 31.22 20.11
C PHE A 493 0.93 30.78 18.87
N VAL A 494 0.87 31.67 17.89
CA VAL A 494 0.26 31.40 16.59
C VAL A 494 1.16 31.87 15.47
N ASP A 495 1.40 31.04 14.50
CA ASP A 495 2.17 31.39 13.32
C ASP A 495 1.23 31.90 12.22
N VAL A 496 1.49 33.12 11.70
CA VAL A 496 0.73 33.73 10.61
C VAL A 496 1.67 34.20 9.50
N PRO A 497 1.25 34.22 8.21
CA PRO A 497 2.09 34.72 7.13
C PRO A 497 2.45 36.19 7.35
N ALA A 498 3.71 36.55 7.08
CA ALA A 498 4.24 37.91 7.32
C ALA A 498 3.38 39.00 6.68
N LYS A 499 2.82 38.76 5.49
CA LYS A 499 1.93 39.69 4.79
C LYS A 499 0.61 40.00 5.51
N HIS A 500 0.17 39.10 6.39
CA HIS A 500 -1.08 39.28 7.16
C HIS A 500 -0.81 39.63 8.63
N ALA A 501 0.42 39.57 9.09
CA ALA A 501 0.76 39.76 10.50
C ALA A 501 0.33 41.13 11.05
N GLU A 502 0.53 42.21 10.31
CA GLU A 502 0.13 43.57 10.70
C GLU A 502 -1.39 43.71 10.76
N ALA A 503 -2.12 43.17 9.78
CA ALA A 503 -3.58 43.19 9.75
C ALA A 503 -4.17 42.38 10.92
N VAL A 504 -3.60 41.21 11.23
CA VAL A 504 -4.01 40.41 12.39
C VAL A 504 -3.72 41.12 13.69
N LEU A 505 -2.55 41.76 13.85
CA LEU A 505 -2.21 42.54 15.04
C LEU A 505 -3.19 43.70 15.26
N ALA A 506 -3.51 44.45 14.19
CA ALA A 506 -4.44 45.57 14.26
C ALA A 506 -5.85 45.09 14.64
N ALA A 507 -6.38 44.10 13.94
CA ALA A 507 -7.74 43.58 14.16
C ALA A 507 -7.90 42.92 15.53
N MET A 508 -6.94 42.13 15.97
CA MET A 508 -7.03 41.39 17.24
C MET A 508 -6.83 42.25 18.48
N ASN A 509 -6.18 43.42 18.37
CA ASN A 509 -5.98 44.36 19.47
C ASN A 509 -7.12 45.38 19.60
N ASP A 510 -8.06 45.44 18.68
CA ASP A 510 -9.23 46.33 18.70
C ASP A 510 -10.37 45.75 19.55
N ASN A 511 -10.15 45.65 20.86
CA ASN A 511 -11.14 45.17 21.86
C ASN A 511 -11.73 43.79 21.64
N VAL A 512 -11.05 42.88 20.96
CA VAL A 512 -11.51 41.53 20.69
C VAL A 512 -11.63 40.70 21.96
N LEU A 513 -12.74 39.99 22.11
CA LEU A 513 -13.01 39.08 23.21
C LEU A 513 -13.06 37.62 22.72
N ILE A 514 -12.21 36.77 23.28
CA ILE A 514 -12.32 35.32 23.07
C ILE A 514 -12.92 34.69 24.32
N LYS A 515 -14.14 34.15 24.23
CA LYS A 515 -14.93 33.63 25.36
C LYS A 515 -15.03 34.60 26.53
N GLY A 516 -15.25 35.89 26.23
CA GLY A 516 -15.42 36.94 27.26
C GLY A 516 -14.12 37.45 27.85
N ARG A 517 -12.95 36.99 27.41
CA ARG A 517 -11.64 37.55 27.82
C ARG A 517 -11.06 38.45 26.74
N LYS A 518 -10.64 39.63 27.12
CA LYS A 518 -9.94 40.56 26.24
C LYS A 518 -8.58 39.99 25.87
N VAL A 519 -8.30 39.91 24.59
CA VAL A 519 -7.02 39.42 24.06
C VAL A 519 -6.11 40.58 23.72
N ASN A 520 -4.81 40.35 23.89
CA ASN A 520 -3.74 41.22 23.43
C ASN A 520 -2.78 40.37 22.62
N VAL A 521 -2.44 40.83 21.41
CA VAL A 521 -1.60 40.10 20.47
C VAL A 521 -0.35 40.91 20.15
N GLU A 522 0.80 40.29 20.27
CA GLU A 522 2.10 40.91 20.03
C GLU A 522 2.98 40.04 19.15
N LYS A 523 3.98 40.63 18.46
CA LYS A 523 4.99 39.83 17.77
C LYS A 523 5.90 39.15 18.79
N ALA A 524 6.02 37.83 18.73
CA ALA A 524 6.91 37.12 19.62
C ALA A 524 8.38 37.41 19.27
N ASN A 525 9.15 37.92 20.25
CA ASN A 525 10.59 38.11 20.07
C ASN A 525 11.31 36.75 19.97
N VAL A 526 12.01 36.51 18.86
CA VAL A 526 12.70 35.25 18.52
C VAL A 526 14.01 35.10 19.31
N SER A 527 13.96 35.19 20.64
CA SER A 527 15.15 34.95 21.47
C SER A 527 14.94 33.96 22.63
N ALA A 528 13.98 33.04 22.53
CA ALA A 528 13.87 31.93 23.46
C ALA A 528 13.39 30.65 22.76
N LYS A 529 14.32 29.83 22.25
CA LYS A 529 14.05 28.41 22.06
C LYS A 529 13.71 27.81 23.42
N PRO A 530 12.57 27.11 23.59
CA PRO A 530 12.30 26.37 24.79
C PRO A 530 13.26 25.16 24.82
N THR A 531 14.30 25.25 25.67
CA THR A 531 15.10 24.09 26.06
C THR A 531 14.17 23.06 26.70
N ARG A 532 14.00 21.91 26.06
CA ARG A 532 13.48 20.70 26.70
C ARG A 532 14.34 20.42 27.93
N LYS A 533 13.82 20.70 29.11
CA LYS A 533 14.41 20.25 30.36
C LYS A 533 14.36 18.73 30.41
N SER A 534 15.48 18.08 30.10
CA SER A 534 15.75 16.73 30.53
C SER A 534 15.77 16.73 32.05
N LYS A 535 15.01 15.87 32.69
CA LYS A 535 15.10 15.60 34.12
C LYS A 535 16.46 14.93 34.37
N SER A 536 17.46 15.74 34.75
CA SER A 536 18.68 15.24 35.33
C SER A 536 18.48 15.08 36.85
N LYS A 537 18.77 13.89 37.35
CA LYS A 537 18.92 13.59 38.78
C LYS A 537 20.01 14.49 39.39
N PRO A 538 19.88 14.93 40.66
CA PRO A 538 20.90 15.79 41.30
C PRO A 538 22.15 14.98 41.63
N ASP A 539 23.26 15.40 41.08
CA ASP A 539 24.59 14.91 41.43
C ASP A 539 25.11 15.73 42.62
N THR A 540 25.19 15.10 43.77
CA THR A 540 25.78 15.67 44.97
C THR A 540 27.28 15.48 44.93
N ARG A 541 28.02 16.48 44.46
CA ARG A 541 29.46 16.64 44.78
C ARG A 541 29.63 17.77 45.75
N ARG A 542 29.91 17.40 46.98
CA ARG A 542 30.48 18.27 48.02
C ARG A 542 32.00 18.10 48.08
N ARG A 543 32.64 19.22 48.25
CA ARG A 543 34.06 19.47 48.34
C ARG A 543 34.72 18.70 49.48
N LYS A 544 36.00 18.38 49.23
CA LYS A 544 37.02 18.02 50.21
C LYS A 544 37.17 19.09 51.30
N ASP A 545 37.37 18.65 52.54
CA ASP A 545 38.58 19.01 53.30
C ASP A 545 38.81 18.02 54.45
N GLU A 546 40.08 17.76 54.63
CA GLU A 546 40.92 17.04 55.56
C GLU A 546 40.42 16.78 56.97
N SER A 547 40.61 15.57 57.51
CA SER A 547 41.66 15.24 58.44
C SER A 547 41.40 13.94 59.22
N HIS A 548 42.45 13.11 59.26
CA HIS A 548 42.91 12.18 60.28
C HIS A 548 42.00 11.39 61.21
N GLY A 549 42.22 10.07 61.21
CA GLY A 549 42.26 9.36 62.48
C GLY A 549 41.55 7.98 62.54
N LYS A 550 42.30 6.95 62.30
CA LYS A 550 42.47 5.67 63.06
C LYS A 550 41.28 4.93 63.69
N HIS A 551 41.42 3.65 63.46
CA HIS A 551 41.03 2.46 64.30
C HIS A 551 39.64 1.84 64.03
N ASP A 552 39.65 0.69 63.48
CA ASP A 552 39.76 -0.69 64.02
C ASP A 552 38.46 -1.30 64.55
N LYS A 553 38.27 -2.53 64.09
CA LYS A 553 37.64 -3.71 64.72
C LYS A 553 36.14 -3.96 64.55
N LEU A 554 35.89 -4.95 63.76
CA LEU A 554 35.52 -6.34 64.14
C LEU A 554 34.07 -6.63 64.57
N LYS A 555 33.59 -7.71 63.98
CA LYS A 555 32.67 -8.74 64.44
C LYS A 555 31.18 -8.57 64.07
N GLU A 556 30.77 -9.43 63.28
CA GLU A 556 30.29 -10.83 63.44
C GLU A 556 28.88 -10.94 64.05
N ARG A 557 28.11 -11.66 63.35
CA ARG A 557 27.24 -12.76 63.80
C ARG A 557 25.72 -12.57 63.87
N ARG A 558 25.17 -13.49 63.15
CA ARG A 558 24.06 -14.43 63.52
C ARG A 558 22.65 -13.84 63.53
N SER A 559 21.79 -14.42 62.81
CA SER A 559 21.23 -15.76 62.59
C SER A 559 19.82 -15.84 63.18
N LYS A 560 19.02 -16.57 62.46
CA LYS A 560 17.90 -17.43 62.87
C LYS A 560 16.50 -16.83 62.95
N SER A 561 15.73 -17.40 62.13
CA SER A 561 14.64 -18.36 62.38
C SER A 561 13.32 -17.66 62.68
N GLY A 562 12.24 -18.10 62.24
CA GLY A 562 11.73 -19.35 61.84
C GLY A 562 10.21 -19.30 61.75
N LYS A 563 9.71 -20.19 60.99
CA LYS A 563 8.45 -20.95 61.18
C LYS A 563 7.11 -20.19 61.15
N VAL A 564 6.25 -20.51 60.25
CA VAL A 564 5.40 -21.68 60.10
C VAL A 564 3.92 -21.38 60.40
N ARG A 565 3.07 -21.82 59.50
CA ARG A 565 1.72 -22.38 59.55
C ARG A 565 0.66 -21.57 58.83
N ARG A 566 0.10 -22.08 57.80
CA ARG A 566 -0.84 -23.21 57.58
C ARG A 566 -2.29 -22.75 57.62
N ASN A 567 -2.96 -23.26 56.66
CA ASN A 567 -4.41 -23.56 56.54
C ASN A 567 -5.23 -22.41 55.93
N GLY A 568 -6.10 -22.64 55.06
CA GLY A 568 -6.72 -23.86 54.52
C GLY A 568 -7.93 -23.43 53.75
N GLU A 569 -8.18 -24.20 52.77
CA GLU A 569 -9.47 -24.67 52.28
C GLU A 569 -10.57 -23.73 51.77
N LYS A 570 -10.95 -24.11 50.57
CA LYS A 570 -12.30 -24.31 50.01
C LYS A 570 -13.13 -23.11 49.59
N TYR A 571 -13.36 -22.95 48.37
CA TYR A 571 -14.42 -23.55 47.51
C TYR A 571 -14.04 -23.39 46.06
#